data_cdf16bf427a7be138a5057449bb91406
#
_entry.id   cdf16bf427a7be138a5057449bb91406
#
_cell.length_a   1.000
_cell.length_b   1.000
_cell.length_c   1.000
_cell.angle_alpha   90.00
_cell.angle_beta   90.00
_cell.angle_gamma   90.00
#
_symmetry.space_group_name_H-M   'P 1'
#
loop_
_entity.id
_entity.type
_entity.pdbx_description
1 polymer ?
#
loop_
_entity_poly.entity_id
_entity_poly.type
_entity_poly.pdbx_seq_one_letter_code
_entity_poly.pdbx_strand_id
1 'polypeptide(L)'
;MPFFQEWSSQIKSYNQNIKLSILANVFAQIGFGIFMVIYNFYIRELGYAEQVNGQVISLTSLATALILVPAGMISDRFGRKKVMLMGSILTGIVFVLRGVFEAQTLLLILAFITGLTMAFIQVSSIPWLAENSKSFQRVHLFSIYSAVMTGASVIGNLFGGIFTDVFSLFLSPLMSIRVMLIIAGLFYFSSFIPILKFQENRVVKKEKKLPLKEKIQQQREGFKIILLFAIAQLIIGIGAGLVIPYLNLYFADRFMASNSIIGIIISLGQAATAVAMIIGPLMVKKFGEVKAVVILQLSSLPFLLLTAYTENLTLAAIGFLFRQALMNAGNPIQTSLMMSKVNDSVKGLANSINQMVFNLGWAVMGPVSTGIVIMYGAYWGYAIVFTITASLYLIGSIYFLTVFKSINRPAGASTAKSAQSQ
;
A
#
# COMPACT_ATOMS: atom_id res chain seq x y z
N MET A 1 9.95 27.60 12.59
CA MET A 1 11.02 26.80 13.23
C MET A 1 10.62 26.06 14.51
N PRO A 2 9.57 26.38 15.29
CA PRO A 2 9.18 25.58 16.46
C PRO A 2 8.76 24.13 16.12
N PHE A 3 8.09 23.92 14.98
CA PHE A 3 7.62 22.60 14.54
C PHE A 3 8.75 21.56 14.37
N PHE A 4 9.86 21.92 13.72
CA PHE A 4 11.01 21.01 13.55
C PHE A 4 11.76 20.71 14.86
N GLN A 5 11.81 21.68 15.78
CA GLN A 5 12.43 21.49 17.10
C GLN A 5 11.57 20.54 17.95
N GLU A 6 10.26 20.68 17.91
CA GLU A 6 9.32 19.79 18.60
C GLU A 6 9.40 18.36 18.06
N TRP A 7 9.44 18.18 16.75
CA TRP A 7 9.64 16.87 16.12
C TRP A 7 10.97 16.22 16.49
N SER A 8 12.06 17.00 16.47
CA SER A 8 13.39 16.51 16.87
C SER A 8 13.43 16.06 18.32
N SER A 9 12.83 16.83 19.23
CA SER A 9 12.76 16.50 20.66
C SER A 9 11.93 15.24 20.90
N GLN A 10 10.81 15.05 20.19
CA GLN A 10 9.97 13.88 20.31
C GLN A 10 10.65 12.63 19.75
N ILE A 11 11.35 12.70 18.60
CA ILE A 11 12.14 11.58 18.07
C ILE A 11 13.23 11.15 19.05
N LYS A 12 13.88 12.12 19.72
CA LYS A 12 14.87 11.82 20.77
C LYS A 12 14.25 11.08 21.95
N SER A 13 13.01 11.35 22.30
CA SER A 13 12.30 10.73 23.43
C SER A 13 11.86 9.28 23.18
N TYR A 14 11.84 8.82 21.92
CA TYR A 14 11.49 7.43 21.62
C TYR A 14 12.52 6.44 22.13
N ASN A 15 12.03 5.30 22.59
CA ASN A 15 12.90 4.22 23.01
C ASN A 15 13.70 3.63 21.83
N GLN A 16 14.74 2.89 22.15
CA GLN A 16 15.65 2.32 21.13
C GLN A 16 14.93 1.35 20.18
N ASN A 17 13.98 0.56 20.67
CA ASN A 17 13.19 -0.36 19.84
C ASN A 17 12.41 0.36 18.75
N ILE A 18 11.81 1.52 19.05
CA ILE A 18 11.10 2.35 18.07
C ILE A 18 12.07 2.87 17.01
N LYS A 19 13.21 3.45 17.43
CA LYS A 19 14.21 3.99 16.50
C LYS A 19 14.76 2.92 15.56
N LEU A 20 15.09 1.77 16.10
CA LEU A 20 15.56 0.62 15.33
C LEU A 20 14.49 0.08 14.38
N SER A 21 13.22 0.07 14.79
CA SER A 21 12.11 -0.36 13.93
C SER A 21 11.90 0.59 12.76
N ILE A 22 11.95 1.91 13.00
CA ILE A 22 11.88 2.91 11.93
C ILE A 22 13.03 2.69 10.95
N LEU A 23 14.26 2.54 11.43
CA LEU A 23 15.43 2.30 10.59
C LEU A 23 15.31 1.00 9.77
N ALA A 24 14.85 -0.10 10.37
CA ALA A 24 14.62 -1.35 9.66
C ALA A 24 13.61 -1.19 8.52
N ASN A 25 12.50 -0.52 8.80
CA ASN A 25 11.48 -0.28 7.78
C ASN A 25 11.94 0.71 6.70
N VAL A 26 12.82 1.68 7.02
CA VAL A 26 13.44 2.56 6.00
C VAL A 26 14.24 1.74 4.99
N PHE A 27 15.11 0.83 5.45
CA PHE A 27 15.86 -0.06 4.55
C PHE A 27 14.92 -0.91 3.69
N ALA A 28 13.90 -1.52 4.30
CA ALA A 28 12.92 -2.32 3.56
C ALA A 28 12.17 -1.49 2.52
N GLN A 29 11.75 -0.25 2.85
CA GLN A 29 11.01 0.62 1.94
C GLN A 29 11.85 1.17 0.80
N ILE A 30 13.13 1.49 1.03
CA ILE A 30 14.05 1.86 -0.05
C ILE A 30 14.19 0.69 -1.02
N GLY A 31 14.48 -0.52 -0.52
CA GLY A 31 14.60 -1.72 -1.35
C GLY A 31 13.32 -2.02 -2.12
N PHE A 32 12.16 -1.93 -1.47
CA PHE A 32 10.87 -2.12 -2.10
C PHE A 32 10.58 -1.07 -3.19
N GLY A 33 10.90 0.21 -2.95
CA GLY A 33 10.72 1.29 -3.93
C GLY A 33 11.55 1.07 -5.18
N ILE A 34 12.86 0.75 -5.03
CA ILE A 34 13.73 0.39 -6.15
C ILE A 34 13.10 -0.76 -6.94
N PHE A 35 12.73 -1.84 -6.25
CA PHE A 35 12.19 -3.04 -6.87
C PHE A 35 10.91 -2.74 -7.68
N MET A 36 9.96 -2.02 -7.09
CA MET A 36 8.65 -1.75 -7.71
C MET A 36 8.74 -0.91 -8.99
N VAL A 37 9.69 0.03 -9.06
CA VAL A 37 9.77 0.93 -10.23
C VAL A 37 10.40 0.24 -11.44
N ILE A 38 11.29 -0.76 -11.24
CA ILE A 38 12.06 -1.35 -12.34
C ILE A 38 11.73 -2.81 -12.66
N TYR A 39 11.04 -3.55 -11.77
CA TYR A 39 10.88 -5.00 -11.95
C TYR A 39 10.08 -5.39 -13.19
N ASN A 40 9.06 -4.60 -13.56
CA ASN A 40 8.28 -4.87 -14.78
C ASN A 40 9.16 -4.76 -16.04
N PHE A 41 10.15 -3.85 -16.04
CA PHE A 41 11.11 -3.74 -17.12
C PHE A 41 12.07 -4.94 -17.18
N TYR A 42 12.43 -5.51 -16.02
CA TYR A 42 13.23 -6.74 -16.00
C TYR A 42 12.54 -7.89 -16.76
N ILE A 43 11.25 -8.10 -16.51
CA ILE A 43 10.46 -9.12 -17.20
C ILE A 43 10.42 -8.85 -18.72
N ARG A 44 10.29 -7.58 -19.12
CA ARG A 44 10.29 -7.16 -20.53
C ARG A 44 11.66 -7.38 -21.21
N GLU A 45 12.75 -7.00 -20.56
CA GLU A 45 14.11 -7.18 -21.07
C GLU A 45 14.52 -8.65 -21.20
N LEU A 46 13.91 -9.55 -20.44
CA LEU A 46 14.04 -11.00 -20.62
C LEU A 46 13.27 -11.52 -21.85
N GLY A 47 12.56 -10.66 -22.59
CA GLY A 47 11.78 -11.03 -23.77
C GLY A 47 10.42 -11.67 -23.47
N TYR A 48 9.95 -11.63 -22.23
CA TYR A 48 8.64 -12.15 -21.86
C TYR A 48 7.51 -11.18 -22.25
N ALA A 49 6.38 -11.77 -22.64
CA ALA A 49 5.18 -11.02 -22.93
C ALA A 49 4.61 -10.35 -21.65
N GLU A 50 3.87 -9.25 -21.81
CA GLU A 50 3.29 -8.46 -20.71
C GLU A 50 2.35 -9.28 -19.79
N GLN A 51 1.79 -10.40 -20.28
CA GLN A 51 1.03 -11.33 -19.44
C GLN A 51 1.83 -11.84 -18.24
N VAL A 52 3.16 -12.02 -18.39
CA VAL A 52 4.02 -12.49 -17.30
C VAL A 52 4.09 -11.44 -16.19
N ASN A 53 4.14 -10.15 -16.54
CA ASN A 53 4.01 -9.06 -15.54
C ASN A 53 2.69 -9.17 -14.78
N GLY A 54 1.58 -9.37 -15.49
CA GLY A 54 0.27 -9.59 -14.88
C GLY A 54 0.23 -10.77 -13.93
N GLN A 55 0.80 -11.91 -14.34
CA GLN A 55 0.88 -13.13 -13.52
C GLN A 55 1.74 -12.93 -12.27
N VAL A 56 2.88 -12.26 -12.38
CA VAL A 56 3.79 -11.95 -11.29
C VAL A 56 3.09 -11.10 -10.22
N ILE A 57 2.39 -10.04 -10.62
CA ILE A 57 1.66 -9.15 -9.71
C ILE A 57 0.49 -9.91 -9.06
N SER A 58 -0.24 -10.68 -9.86
CA SER A 58 -1.36 -11.51 -9.39
C SER A 58 -0.90 -12.50 -8.32
N LEU A 59 0.16 -13.27 -8.58
CA LEU A 59 0.68 -14.26 -7.64
C LEU A 59 1.24 -13.64 -6.36
N THR A 60 1.96 -12.51 -6.48
CA THR A 60 2.46 -11.79 -5.30
C THR A 60 1.30 -11.30 -4.43
N SER A 61 0.28 -10.69 -5.04
CA SER A 61 -0.87 -10.16 -4.32
C SER A 61 -1.75 -11.25 -3.73
N LEU A 62 -1.95 -12.37 -4.46
CA LEU A 62 -2.68 -13.54 -3.98
C LEU A 62 -1.99 -14.14 -2.75
N ALA A 63 -0.68 -14.35 -2.83
CA ALA A 63 0.11 -14.89 -1.73
C ALA A 63 0.03 -13.98 -0.49
N THR A 64 0.15 -12.67 -0.70
CA THR A 64 -0.01 -11.68 0.39
C THR A 64 -1.41 -11.77 1.00
N ALA A 65 -2.47 -11.81 0.20
CA ALA A 65 -3.83 -11.92 0.70
C ALA A 65 -4.04 -13.19 1.54
N LEU A 66 -3.55 -14.33 1.08
CA LEU A 66 -3.69 -15.61 1.76
C LEU A 66 -2.97 -15.65 3.12
N ILE A 67 -1.80 -15.04 3.20
CA ILE A 67 -0.94 -15.15 4.39
C ILE A 67 -1.19 -14.05 5.44
N LEU A 68 -1.83 -12.91 5.11
CA LEU A 68 -1.95 -11.75 6.02
C LEU A 68 -2.56 -12.13 7.37
N VAL A 69 -3.65 -12.88 7.41
CA VAL A 69 -4.29 -13.31 8.66
C VAL A 69 -3.44 -14.37 9.38
N PRO A 70 -3.00 -15.45 8.73
CA PRO A 70 -2.08 -16.41 9.35
C PRO A 70 -0.77 -15.78 9.85
N ALA A 71 -0.16 -14.89 9.07
CA ALA A 71 1.08 -14.21 9.48
C ALA A 71 0.90 -13.37 10.75
N GLY A 72 -0.24 -12.68 10.89
CA GLY A 72 -0.59 -11.99 12.13
C GLY A 72 -0.67 -12.93 13.33
N MET A 73 -1.31 -14.08 13.17
CA MET A 73 -1.40 -15.11 14.22
C MET A 73 -0.02 -15.70 14.57
N ILE A 74 0.81 -15.95 13.56
CA ILE A 74 2.20 -16.43 13.73
C ILE A 74 3.00 -15.38 14.49
N SER A 75 2.88 -14.10 14.12
CA SER A 75 3.56 -12.99 14.77
C SER A 75 3.18 -12.85 16.26
N ASP A 76 1.89 -12.98 16.57
CA ASP A 76 1.42 -12.98 17.95
C ASP A 76 1.92 -14.17 18.79
N ARG A 77 2.07 -15.36 18.13
CA ARG A 77 2.45 -16.60 18.82
C ARG A 77 3.97 -16.74 19.01
N PHE A 78 4.73 -16.48 17.95
CA PHE A 78 6.19 -16.73 17.95
C PHE A 78 7.02 -15.52 18.36
N GLY A 79 6.38 -14.34 18.43
CA GLY A 79 7.00 -13.05 18.75
C GLY A 79 7.29 -12.22 17.49
N ARG A 80 7.08 -10.91 17.63
CA ARG A 80 7.16 -9.98 16.48
C ARG A 80 8.58 -9.87 15.93
N LYS A 81 9.59 -9.83 16.81
CA LYS A 81 11.00 -9.77 16.40
C LYS A 81 11.38 -10.92 15.49
N LYS A 82 11.05 -12.17 15.86
CA LYS A 82 11.38 -13.35 15.06
C LYS A 82 10.71 -13.31 13.68
N VAL A 83 9.43 -12.95 13.64
CA VAL A 83 8.66 -12.90 12.40
C VAL A 83 9.16 -11.79 11.48
N MET A 84 9.50 -10.61 12.04
CA MET A 84 10.11 -9.52 11.26
C MET A 84 11.51 -9.91 10.73
N LEU A 85 12.33 -10.61 11.51
CA LEU A 85 13.62 -11.15 11.06
C LEU A 85 13.45 -12.11 9.88
N MET A 86 12.55 -13.08 10.00
CA MET A 86 12.25 -14.01 8.90
C MET A 86 11.78 -13.26 7.67
N GLY A 87 10.84 -12.31 7.83
CA GLY A 87 10.34 -11.50 6.73
C GLY A 87 11.43 -10.69 6.03
N SER A 88 12.32 -10.03 6.78
CA SER A 88 13.40 -9.21 6.20
C SER A 88 14.44 -10.06 5.46
N ILE A 89 14.89 -11.15 6.04
CA ILE A 89 15.89 -12.03 5.46
C ILE A 89 15.34 -12.72 4.22
N LEU A 90 14.18 -13.38 4.34
CA LEU A 90 13.60 -14.16 3.24
C LEU A 90 13.21 -13.25 2.07
N THR A 91 12.56 -12.11 2.32
CA THR A 91 12.17 -11.19 1.23
C THR A 91 13.39 -10.60 0.55
N GLY A 92 14.42 -10.20 1.31
CA GLY A 92 15.65 -9.69 0.72
C GLY A 92 16.33 -10.70 -0.19
N ILE A 93 16.46 -11.96 0.27
CA ILE A 93 16.99 -13.07 -0.55
C ILE A 93 16.14 -13.27 -1.81
N VAL A 94 14.82 -13.33 -1.66
CA VAL A 94 13.91 -13.54 -2.81
C VAL A 94 13.99 -12.39 -3.81
N PHE A 95 14.15 -11.14 -3.38
CA PHE A 95 14.37 -10.01 -4.29
C PHE A 95 15.66 -10.15 -5.09
N VAL A 96 16.76 -10.56 -4.44
CA VAL A 96 18.02 -10.86 -5.15
C VAL A 96 17.81 -11.98 -6.16
N LEU A 97 17.18 -13.09 -5.75
CA LEU A 97 16.95 -14.24 -6.65
C LEU A 97 16.07 -13.85 -7.85
N ARG A 98 15.07 -12.98 -7.67
CA ARG A 98 14.23 -12.45 -8.75
C ARG A 98 15.00 -11.56 -9.74
N GLY A 99 16.12 -10.97 -9.32
CA GLY A 99 17.03 -10.24 -10.22
C GLY A 99 18.05 -11.15 -10.93
N VAL A 100 18.26 -12.38 -10.43
CA VAL A 100 19.27 -13.30 -10.98
C VAL A 100 18.64 -14.34 -11.91
N PHE A 101 17.53 -14.95 -11.50
CA PHE A 101 16.86 -15.99 -12.28
C PHE A 101 16.08 -15.40 -13.46
N GLU A 102 16.10 -16.15 -14.58
CA GLU A 102 15.46 -15.75 -15.83
C GLU A 102 14.26 -16.64 -16.17
N ALA A 103 14.26 -17.91 -15.76
CA ALA A 103 13.21 -18.85 -16.13
C ALA A 103 11.83 -18.41 -15.60
N GLN A 104 10.84 -18.31 -16.49
CA GLN A 104 9.49 -17.83 -16.18
C GLN A 104 8.88 -18.54 -14.97
N THR A 105 8.96 -19.87 -14.92
CA THR A 105 8.40 -20.66 -13.82
C THR A 105 9.01 -20.26 -12.47
N LEU A 106 10.34 -20.05 -12.42
CA LEU A 106 11.02 -19.60 -11.21
C LEU A 106 10.59 -18.18 -10.81
N LEU A 107 10.46 -17.27 -11.78
CA LEU A 107 10.00 -15.90 -11.53
C LEU A 107 8.59 -15.88 -10.92
N LEU A 108 7.68 -16.74 -11.39
CA LEU A 108 6.32 -16.89 -10.86
C LEU A 108 6.32 -17.50 -9.45
N ILE A 109 7.12 -18.55 -9.21
CA ILE A 109 7.28 -19.14 -7.87
C ILE A 109 7.86 -18.11 -6.89
N LEU A 110 8.92 -17.41 -7.27
CA LEU A 110 9.54 -16.39 -6.45
C LEU A 110 8.60 -15.20 -6.20
N ALA A 111 7.74 -14.85 -7.16
CA ALA A 111 6.70 -13.85 -6.97
C ALA A 111 5.70 -14.25 -5.86
N PHE A 112 5.26 -15.50 -5.88
CA PHE A 112 4.39 -16.05 -4.83
C PHE A 112 5.10 -16.03 -3.46
N ILE A 113 6.34 -16.50 -3.39
CA ILE A 113 7.15 -16.47 -2.15
C ILE A 113 7.36 -15.03 -1.66
N THR A 114 7.56 -14.07 -2.56
CA THR A 114 7.65 -12.64 -2.21
C THR A 114 6.41 -12.18 -1.43
N GLY A 115 5.21 -12.48 -1.94
CA GLY A 115 3.96 -12.10 -1.27
C GLY A 115 3.82 -12.71 0.13
N LEU A 116 4.22 -13.97 0.30
CA LEU A 116 4.21 -14.64 1.60
C LEU A 116 5.17 -13.97 2.59
N THR A 117 6.40 -13.69 2.16
CA THR A 117 7.46 -13.22 3.06
C THR A 117 7.35 -11.75 3.43
N MET A 118 6.92 -10.89 2.50
CA MET A 118 6.68 -9.47 2.75
C MET A 118 5.59 -9.23 3.81
N ALA A 119 4.56 -10.07 3.83
CA ALA A 119 3.48 -9.95 4.79
C ALA A 119 3.96 -10.03 6.25
N PHE A 120 5.04 -10.76 6.55
CA PHE A 120 5.58 -10.88 7.90
C PHE A 120 6.04 -9.54 8.49
N ILE A 121 6.71 -8.71 7.71
CA ILE A 121 7.06 -7.34 8.13
C ILE A 121 5.80 -6.49 8.23
N GLN A 122 4.93 -6.55 7.23
CA GLN A 122 3.72 -5.74 7.14
C GLN A 122 2.80 -5.92 8.35
N VAL A 123 2.54 -7.16 8.78
CA VAL A 123 1.65 -7.43 9.91
C VAL A 123 2.29 -7.15 11.28
N SER A 124 3.62 -7.14 11.36
CA SER A 124 4.34 -7.04 12.63
C SER A 124 4.78 -5.62 12.98
N SER A 125 5.03 -4.75 11.97
CA SER A 125 5.62 -3.42 12.19
C SER A 125 4.76 -2.49 13.02
N ILE A 126 3.49 -2.33 12.68
CA ILE A 126 2.57 -1.43 13.42
C ILE A 126 2.31 -1.91 14.85
N PRO A 127 1.98 -3.21 15.08
CA PRO A 127 1.85 -3.72 16.44
C PRO A 127 3.13 -3.60 17.26
N TRP A 128 4.31 -3.85 16.66
CA TRP A 128 5.59 -3.65 17.34
C TRP A 128 5.78 -2.22 17.83
N LEU A 129 5.51 -1.24 16.98
CA LEU A 129 5.57 0.18 17.37
C LEU A 129 4.56 0.53 18.48
N ALA A 130 3.34 -0.01 18.40
CA ALA A 130 2.31 0.20 19.40
C ALA A 130 2.69 -0.38 20.77
N GLU A 131 3.29 -1.58 20.80
CA GLU A 131 3.72 -2.27 22.02
C GLU A 131 4.92 -1.59 22.70
N ASN A 132 5.79 -0.95 21.92
CA ASN A 132 6.97 -0.25 22.40
C ASN A 132 6.76 1.24 22.66
N SER A 133 5.53 1.78 22.49
CA SER A 133 5.21 3.19 22.69
C SER A 133 4.20 3.41 23.80
N LYS A 134 4.33 4.55 24.50
CA LYS A 134 3.30 5.02 25.44
C LYS A 134 2.08 5.52 24.69
N SER A 135 0.87 5.38 25.28
CA SER A 135 -0.39 5.72 24.62
C SER A 135 -0.44 7.14 24.06
N PHE A 136 0.10 8.13 24.79
CA PHE A 136 0.13 9.52 24.37
C PHE A 136 1.11 9.80 23.21
N GLN A 137 2.10 8.92 22.98
CA GLN A 137 3.08 9.06 21.89
C GLN A 137 2.58 8.46 20.57
N ARG A 138 1.59 7.57 20.60
CA ARG A 138 1.19 6.75 19.44
C ARG A 138 0.77 7.56 18.23
N VAL A 139 -0.06 8.59 18.43
CA VAL A 139 -0.55 9.41 17.31
C VAL A 139 0.62 10.07 16.58
N HIS A 140 1.53 10.68 17.34
CA HIS A 140 2.71 11.34 16.78
C HIS A 140 3.68 10.33 16.15
N LEU A 141 3.92 9.18 16.83
CA LEU A 141 4.79 8.10 16.33
C LEU A 141 4.30 7.56 14.99
N PHE A 142 3.00 7.27 14.85
CA PHE A 142 2.48 6.74 13.58
C PHE A 142 2.49 7.79 12.47
N SER A 143 2.33 9.07 12.78
CA SER A 143 2.47 10.15 11.81
C SER A 143 3.92 10.24 11.30
N ILE A 144 4.91 10.25 12.22
CA ILE A 144 6.33 10.24 11.84
C ILE A 144 6.68 8.98 11.06
N TYR A 145 6.24 7.82 11.52
CA TYR A 145 6.47 6.55 10.83
C TYR A 145 5.95 6.61 9.40
N SER A 146 4.71 7.04 9.18
CA SER A 146 4.14 7.16 7.83
C SER A 146 4.91 8.13 6.95
N ALA A 147 5.30 9.31 7.49
CA ALA A 147 6.08 10.29 6.75
C ALA A 147 7.46 9.76 6.35
N VAL A 148 8.16 9.08 7.28
CA VAL A 148 9.48 8.48 7.03
C VAL A 148 9.38 7.33 6.02
N MET A 149 8.34 6.49 6.11
CA MET A 149 8.13 5.39 5.16
C MET A 149 7.85 5.94 3.74
N THR A 150 7.02 6.97 3.63
CA THR A 150 6.79 7.65 2.34
C THR A 150 8.07 8.25 1.78
N GLY A 151 8.85 8.95 2.62
CA GLY A 151 10.16 9.50 2.23
C GLY A 151 11.15 8.42 1.78
N ALA A 152 11.22 7.29 2.48
CA ALA A 152 12.06 6.16 2.10
C ALA A 152 11.62 5.54 0.75
N SER A 153 10.31 5.43 0.51
CA SER A 153 9.78 4.97 -0.78
C SER A 153 10.12 5.93 -1.92
N VAL A 154 10.01 7.25 -1.68
CA VAL A 154 10.45 8.28 -2.65
C VAL A 154 11.91 8.12 -3.02
N ILE A 155 12.79 7.95 -2.02
CA ILE A 155 14.23 7.72 -2.24
C ILE A 155 14.43 6.43 -3.04
N GLY A 156 13.75 5.35 -2.70
CA GLY A 156 13.83 4.08 -3.41
C GLY A 156 13.43 4.20 -4.88
N ASN A 157 12.30 4.83 -5.17
CA ASN A 157 11.83 5.03 -6.55
C ASN A 157 12.79 5.90 -7.38
N LEU A 158 13.30 7.00 -6.78
CA LEU A 158 14.29 7.85 -7.44
C LEU A 158 15.58 7.08 -7.74
N PHE A 159 16.11 6.37 -6.76
CA PHE A 159 17.33 5.57 -6.93
C PHE A 159 17.13 4.48 -7.97
N GLY A 160 16.00 3.76 -7.93
CA GLY A 160 15.66 2.73 -8.89
C GLY A 160 15.67 3.25 -10.33
N GLY A 161 15.00 4.37 -10.59
CA GLY A 161 14.93 4.96 -11.93
C GLY A 161 16.27 5.54 -12.38
N ILE A 162 16.86 6.46 -11.58
CA ILE A 162 18.07 7.23 -11.97
C ILE A 162 19.28 6.30 -12.13
N PHE A 163 19.54 5.42 -11.16
CA PHE A 163 20.73 4.57 -11.23
C PHE A 163 20.59 3.46 -12.28
N THR A 164 19.38 3.02 -12.62
CA THR A 164 19.19 2.12 -13.77
C THR A 164 19.64 2.80 -15.06
N ASP A 165 19.23 4.04 -15.30
CA ASP A 165 19.66 4.78 -16.49
C ASP A 165 21.18 5.10 -16.46
N VAL A 166 21.74 5.44 -15.30
CA VAL A 166 23.19 5.67 -15.17
C VAL A 166 23.99 4.40 -15.48
N PHE A 167 23.56 3.24 -14.95
CA PHE A 167 24.24 1.97 -15.26
C PHE A 167 24.07 1.56 -16.72
N SER A 168 22.99 1.93 -17.39
CA SER A 168 22.78 1.64 -18.80
C SER A 168 23.76 2.37 -19.73
N LEU A 169 24.50 3.37 -19.24
CA LEU A 169 25.59 4.01 -19.97
C LEU A 169 26.83 3.09 -20.11
N PHE A 170 26.96 2.11 -19.22
CA PHE A 170 28.15 1.23 -19.14
C PHE A 170 27.80 -0.26 -19.28
N LEU A 171 26.55 -0.64 -19.09
CA LEU A 171 26.06 -2.01 -19.08
C LEU A 171 24.88 -2.14 -20.08
N SER A 172 24.57 -3.38 -20.48
CA SER A 172 23.33 -3.62 -21.22
C SER A 172 22.10 -3.26 -20.41
N PRO A 173 20.96 -2.93 -21.05
CA PRO A 173 19.72 -2.60 -20.33
C PRO A 173 19.33 -3.68 -19.31
N LEU A 174 19.36 -4.97 -19.70
CA LEU A 174 19.07 -6.09 -18.81
C LEU A 174 20.02 -6.13 -17.61
N MET A 175 21.33 -5.93 -17.83
CA MET A 175 22.31 -6.00 -16.74
C MET A 175 22.17 -4.81 -15.79
N SER A 176 21.85 -3.62 -16.30
CA SER A 176 21.59 -2.42 -15.49
C SER A 176 20.43 -2.63 -14.52
N ILE A 177 19.32 -3.18 -15.04
CA ILE A 177 18.14 -3.50 -14.21
C ILE A 177 18.47 -4.60 -13.20
N ARG A 178 19.20 -5.64 -13.63
CA ARG A 178 19.63 -6.75 -12.76
C ARG A 178 20.45 -6.27 -11.56
N VAL A 179 21.46 -5.43 -11.80
CA VAL A 179 22.29 -4.84 -10.74
C VAL A 179 21.42 -4.06 -9.76
N MET A 180 20.49 -3.25 -10.26
CA MET A 180 19.59 -2.48 -9.39
C MET A 180 18.61 -3.36 -8.61
N LEU A 181 18.14 -4.47 -9.16
CA LEU A 181 17.31 -5.45 -8.43
C LEU A 181 18.10 -6.14 -7.32
N ILE A 182 19.37 -6.47 -7.55
CA ILE A 182 20.26 -7.02 -6.52
C ILE A 182 20.46 -5.99 -5.40
N ILE A 183 20.72 -4.72 -5.75
CA ILE A 183 20.84 -3.62 -4.78
C ILE A 183 19.55 -3.47 -3.99
N ALA A 184 18.37 -3.53 -4.63
CA ALA A 184 17.08 -3.49 -3.97
C ALA A 184 16.92 -4.62 -2.95
N GLY A 185 17.30 -5.83 -3.33
CA GLY A 185 17.29 -7.00 -2.44
C GLY A 185 18.24 -6.84 -1.26
N LEU A 186 19.43 -6.29 -1.48
CA LEU A 186 20.41 -6.02 -0.42
C LEU A 186 19.92 -4.94 0.55
N PHE A 187 19.30 -3.88 0.06
CA PHE A 187 18.65 -2.88 0.93
C PHE A 187 17.55 -3.52 1.77
N TYR A 188 16.66 -4.31 1.14
CA TYR A 188 15.60 -4.99 1.87
C TYR A 188 16.17 -5.97 2.90
N PHE A 189 17.17 -6.78 2.51
CA PHE A 189 17.88 -7.70 3.39
C PHE A 189 18.49 -6.96 4.58
N SER A 190 19.17 -5.83 4.36
CA SER A 190 19.84 -5.04 5.41
C SER A 190 18.89 -4.59 6.53
N SER A 191 17.58 -4.63 6.31
CA SER A 191 16.60 -4.34 7.34
C SER A 191 16.66 -5.31 8.54
N PHE A 192 17.25 -6.53 8.36
CA PHE A 192 17.44 -7.46 9.47
C PHE A 192 18.43 -6.95 10.52
N ILE A 193 19.41 -6.10 10.15
CA ILE A 193 20.47 -5.61 11.04
C ILE A 193 19.90 -4.83 12.23
N PRO A 194 19.04 -3.80 12.04
CA PRO A 194 18.40 -3.15 13.18
C PRO A 194 17.47 -4.08 13.96
N ILE A 195 16.77 -5.01 13.29
CA ILE A 195 15.84 -5.94 13.94
C ILE A 195 16.57 -6.89 14.90
N LEU A 196 17.79 -7.31 14.59
CA LEU A 196 18.61 -8.14 15.49
C LEU A 196 18.79 -7.48 16.86
N LYS A 197 18.90 -6.15 16.91
CA LYS A 197 19.11 -5.36 18.13
C LYS A 197 17.82 -5.08 18.92
N PHE A 198 16.64 -5.54 18.44
CA PHE A 198 15.39 -5.38 19.19
C PHE A 198 15.46 -6.11 20.53
N GLN A 199 14.96 -5.46 21.56
CA GLN A 199 14.77 -6.05 22.89
C GLN A 199 13.27 -6.38 23.03
N GLU A 200 12.93 -7.67 22.91
CA GLU A 200 11.55 -8.15 23.03
C GLU A 200 11.28 -8.63 24.46
N ASN A 201 10.66 -7.78 25.27
CA ASN A 201 10.14 -8.18 26.57
C ASN A 201 8.81 -8.91 26.35
N ARG A 202 8.82 -10.21 26.34
CA ARG A 202 7.61 -11.04 26.23
C ARG A 202 6.75 -10.89 27.48
N VAL A 203 5.86 -9.93 27.47
CA VAL A 203 4.66 -9.99 28.32
C VAL A 203 3.68 -10.92 27.59
N VAL A 204 3.73 -12.20 27.90
CA VAL A 204 2.71 -13.16 27.45
C VAL A 204 1.41 -12.79 28.17
N LYS A 205 0.65 -11.87 27.59
CA LYS A 205 -0.75 -11.69 27.99
C LYS A 205 -1.47 -12.99 27.63
N LYS A 206 -1.67 -13.83 28.64
CA LYS A 206 -2.60 -14.97 28.57
C LYS A 206 -4.04 -14.46 28.53
N GLU A 207 -4.41 -13.67 27.53
CA GLU A 207 -5.82 -13.50 27.23
C GLU A 207 -6.30 -14.81 26.63
N LYS A 208 -7.31 -15.43 27.24
CA LYS A 208 -8.06 -16.55 26.64
C LYS A 208 -8.57 -16.04 25.28
N LYS A 209 -7.88 -16.36 24.20
CA LYS A 209 -8.34 -16.03 22.85
C LYS A 209 -9.56 -16.89 22.59
N LEU A 210 -10.74 -16.27 22.63
CA LEU A 210 -11.98 -16.91 22.22
C LEU A 210 -11.83 -17.42 20.77
N PRO A 211 -12.35 -18.59 20.43
CA PRO A 211 -12.39 -19.09 19.06
C PRO A 211 -13.02 -18.03 18.14
N LEU A 212 -12.51 -17.93 16.91
CA LEU A 212 -12.99 -16.94 15.93
C LEU A 212 -14.52 -16.98 15.76
N LYS A 213 -15.11 -18.19 15.78
CA LYS A 213 -16.55 -18.41 15.66
C LYS A 213 -17.34 -17.75 16.81
N GLU A 214 -16.84 -17.87 18.05
CA GLU A 214 -17.47 -17.23 19.23
C GLU A 214 -17.31 -15.71 19.19
N LYS A 215 -16.16 -15.20 18.75
CA LYS A 215 -15.96 -13.75 18.54
C LYS A 215 -16.91 -13.18 17.50
N ILE A 216 -17.14 -13.90 16.39
CA ILE A 216 -18.08 -13.49 15.34
C ILE A 216 -19.49 -13.43 15.90
N GLN A 217 -19.90 -14.45 16.68
CA GLN A 217 -21.25 -14.54 17.24
C GLN A 217 -21.52 -13.46 18.29
N GLN A 218 -20.53 -13.15 19.15
CA GLN A 218 -20.65 -12.09 20.16
C GLN A 218 -20.58 -10.67 19.58
N GLN A 219 -20.00 -10.48 18.39
CA GLN A 219 -19.73 -9.17 17.80
C GLN A 219 -20.33 -9.05 16.38
N ARG A 220 -21.51 -9.62 16.16
CA ARG A 220 -22.18 -9.69 14.85
C ARG A 220 -22.26 -8.33 14.13
N GLU A 221 -22.61 -7.27 14.86
CA GLU A 221 -22.69 -5.91 14.29
C GLU A 221 -21.29 -5.38 13.86
N GLY A 222 -20.25 -5.61 14.65
CA GLY A 222 -18.88 -5.26 14.28
C GLY A 222 -18.43 -5.98 13.01
N PHE A 223 -18.74 -7.28 12.88
CA PHE A 223 -18.43 -8.05 11.67
C PHE A 223 -19.20 -7.58 10.44
N LYS A 224 -20.45 -7.18 10.60
CA LYS A 224 -21.23 -6.56 9.51
C LYS A 224 -20.56 -5.29 9.01
N ILE A 225 -20.09 -4.43 9.91
CA ILE A 225 -19.36 -3.21 9.57
C ILE A 225 -18.05 -3.56 8.82
N ILE A 226 -17.28 -4.54 9.32
CA ILE A 226 -16.06 -5.01 8.66
C ILE A 226 -16.37 -5.47 7.24
N LEU A 227 -17.43 -6.23 7.02
CA LEU A 227 -17.83 -6.71 5.69
C LEU A 227 -18.19 -5.55 4.75
N LEU A 228 -18.91 -4.54 5.23
CA LEU A 228 -19.27 -3.38 4.42
C LEU A 228 -18.03 -2.58 4.00
N PHE A 229 -17.05 -2.39 4.90
CA PHE A 229 -15.76 -1.78 4.55
C PHE A 229 -14.95 -2.66 3.59
N ALA A 230 -14.97 -3.99 3.78
CA ALA A 230 -14.30 -4.94 2.90
C ALA A 230 -14.83 -4.89 1.46
N ILE A 231 -16.15 -4.74 1.27
CA ILE A 231 -16.75 -4.57 -0.06
C ILE A 231 -16.27 -3.27 -0.71
N ALA A 232 -16.29 -2.14 0.02
CA ALA A 232 -15.76 -0.88 -0.49
C ALA A 232 -14.29 -1.01 -0.90
N GLN A 233 -13.48 -1.65 -0.04
CA GLN A 233 -12.07 -1.83 -0.25
C GLN A 233 -11.76 -2.80 -1.41
N LEU A 234 -12.59 -3.81 -1.62
CA LEU A 234 -12.48 -4.71 -2.77
C LEU A 234 -12.72 -3.97 -4.09
N ILE A 235 -13.77 -3.16 -4.17
CA ILE A 235 -14.08 -2.37 -5.39
C ILE A 235 -12.91 -1.43 -5.72
N ILE A 236 -12.39 -0.72 -4.71
CA ILE A 236 -11.22 0.15 -4.89
C ILE A 236 -9.97 -0.66 -5.25
N GLY A 237 -9.76 -1.82 -4.61
CA GLY A 237 -8.64 -2.72 -4.88
C GLY A 237 -8.64 -3.28 -6.31
N ILE A 238 -9.81 -3.64 -6.84
CA ILE A 238 -9.99 -4.06 -8.24
C ILE A 238 -9.56 -2.92 -9.18
N GLY A 239 -10.07 -1.70 -8.98
CA GLY A 239 -9.68 -0.56 -9.80
C GLY A 239 -8.19 -0.21 -9.67
N ALA A 240 -7.65 -0.24 -8.45
CA ALA A 240 -6.23 0.01 -8.20
C ALA A 240 -5.32 -1.05 -8.85
N GLY A 241 -5.72 -2.32 -8.81
CA GLY A 241 -4.97 -3.43 -9.41
C GLY A 241 -4.86 -3.37 -10.93
N LEU A 242 -5.80 -2.70 -11.60
CA LEU A 242 -5.73 -2.47 -13.04
C LEU A 242 -4.63 -1.47 -13.45
N VAL A 243 -4.32 -0.48 -12.61
CA VAL A 243 -3.49 0.67 -13.01
C VAL A 243 -2.19 0.75 -12.24
N ILE A 244 -2.24 0.70 -10.89
CA ILE A 244 -1.11 1.10 -10.05
C ILE A 244 0.15 0.27 -10.30
N PRO A 245 0.08 -1.08 -10.41
CA PRO A 245 1.27 -1.90 -10.62
C PRO A 245 1.96 -1.68 -11.97
N TYR A 246 1.27 -1.05 -12.92
CA TYR A 246 1.71 -0.89 -14.31
C TYR A 246 2.01 0.57 -14.68
N LEU A 247 2.05 1.48 -13.72
CA LEU A 247 2.31 2.90 -13.98
C LEU A 247 3.67 3.14 -14.64
N ASN A 248 4.68 2.37 -14.28
CA ASN A 248 5.99 2.44 -14.94
C ASN A 248 5.91 2.04 -16.41
N LEU A 249 5.20 0.96 -16.74
CA LEU A 249 4.96 0.54 -18.12
C LEU A 249 4.10 1.55 -18.88
N TYR A 250 3.06 2.10 -18.25
CA TYR A 250 2.23 3.14 -18.84
C TYR A 250 3.06 4.35 -19.30
N PHE A 251 3.94 4.89 -18.46
CA PHE A 251 4.78 6.03 -18.84
C PHE A 251 5.84 5.66 -19.88
N ALA A 252 6.39 4.45 -19.83
CA ALA A 252 7.32 3.96 -20.84
C ALA A 252 6.64 3.78 -22.21
N ASP A 253 5.49 3.12 -22.27
CA ASP A 253 4.84 2.72 -23.51
C ASP A 253 4.13 3.87 -24.20
N ARG A 254 3.54 4.80 -23.42
CA ARG A 254 2.80 5.92 -23.97
C ARG A 254 3.67 7.12 -24.34
N PHE A 255 4.75 7.33 -23.60
CA PHE A 255 5.55 8.56 -23.69
C PHE A 255 7.05 8.29 -23.92
N MET A 256 7.47 7.05 -24.06
CA MET A 256 8.89 6.67 -24.20
C MET A 256 9.76 7.25 -23.06
N ALA A 257 9.17 7.37 -21.87
CA ALA A 257 9.83 7.96 -20.70
C ALA A 257 10.97 7.06 -20.21
N SER A 258 12.15 7.65 -19.91
CA SER A 258 13.28 6.93 -19.32
C SER A 258 12.96 6.47 -17.89
N ASN A 259 13.72 5.50 -17.38
CA ASN A 259 13.56 5.01 -16.00
C ASN A 259 13.71 6.14 -14.97
N SER A 260 14.61 7.09 -15.21
CA SER A 260 14.78 8.29 -14.37
C SER A 260 13.52 9.14 -14.30
N ILE A 261 12.93 9.45 -15.46
CA ILE A 261 11.69 10.24 -15.55
C ILE A 261 10.54 9.53 -14.83
N ILE A 262 10.40 8.22 -15.05
CA ILE A 262 9.40 7.38 -14.40
C ILE A 262 9.60 7.38 -12.87
N GLY A 263 10.83 7.17 -12.41
CA GLY A 263 11.17 7.21 -11.00
C GLY A 263 10.85 8.56 -10.35
N ILE A 264 11.12 9.68 -11.04
CA ILE A 264 10.79 11.04 -10.59
C ILE A 264 9.26 11.22 -10.49
N ILE A 265 8.51 10.85 -11.54
CA ILE A 265 7.05 11.00 -11.57
C ILE A 265 6.40 10.20 -10.43
N ILE A 266 6.77 8.93 -10.25
CA ILE A 266 6.22 8.08 -9.19
C ILE A 266 6.60 8.63 -7.81
N SER A 267 7.82 9.11 -7.64
CA SER A 267 8.29 9.72 -6.40
C SER A 267 7.52 11.00 -6.04
N LEU A 268 7.30 11.88 -7.02
CA LEU A 268 6.49 13.09 -6.84
C LEU A 268 5.04 12.73 -6.49
N GLY A 269 4.47 11.68 -7.07
CA GLY A 269 3.14 11.16 -6.72
C GLY A 269 3.05 10.71 -5.25
N GLN A 270 4.07 10.03 -4.75
CA GLN A 270 4.16 9.65 -3.33
C GLN A 270 4.30 10.88 -2.42
N ALA A 271 5.14 11.84 -2.78
CA ALA A 271 5.29 13.08 -2.03
C ALA A 271 3.99 13.90 -2.00
N ALA A 272 3.31 14.02 -3.14
CA ALA A 272 2.00 14.68 -3.25
C ALA A 272 0.94 14.00 -2.37
N THR A 273 0.96 12.66 -2.28
CA THR A 273 0.11 11.89 -1.37
C THR A 273 0.35 12.26 0.08
N ALA A 274 1.61 12.36 0.51
CA ALA A 274 1.96 12.74 1.87
C ALA A 274 1.44 14.15 2.23
N VAL A 275 1.57 15.11 1.30
CA VAL A 275 1.03 16.46 1.47
C VAL A 275 -0.51 16.45 1.54
N ALA A 276 -1.17 15.68 0.67
CA ALA A 276 -2.62 15.59 0.63
C ALA A 276 -3.23 14.95 1.91
N MET A 277 -2.51 14.03 2.56
CA MET A 277 -2.94 13.46 3.84
C MET A 277 -3.04 14.50 4.96
N ILE A 278 -2.26 15.60 4.89
CA ILE A 278 -2.35 16.73 5.85
C ILE A 278 -3.66 17.50 5.64
N ILE A 279 -4.18 17.53 4.42
CA ILE A 279 -5.43 18.22 4.07
C ILE A 279 -6.66 17.44 4.55
N GLY A 280 -6.54 16.12 4.67
CA GLY A 280 -7.63 15.22 5.07
C GLY A 280 -8.41 15.68 6.32
N PRO A 281 -7.78 15.98 7.46
CA PRO A 281 -8.44 16.44 8.66
C PRO A 281 -9.22 17.77 8.48
N LEU A 282 -8.77 18.67 7.61
CA LEU A 282 -9.48 19.91 7.28
C LEU A 282 -10.78 19.61 6.52
N MET A 283 -10.74 18.66 5.58
CA MET A 283 -11.91 18.18 4.87
C MET A 283 -12.92 17.51 5.82
N VAL A 284 -12.44 16.72 6.78
CA VAL A 284 -13.29 16.09 7.80
C VAL A 284 -14.01 17.12 8.67
N LYS A 285 -13.31 18.17 9.12
CA LYS A 285 -13.90 19.26 9.90
C LYS A 285 -15.03 19.97 9.14
N LYS A 286 -14.89 20.14 7.81
CA LYS A 286 -15.87 20.88 7.00
C LYS A 286 -17.04 20.03 6.54
N PHE A 287 -16.81 18.78 6.15
CA PHE A 287 -17.79 17.95 5.47
C PHE A 287 -18.19 16.68 6.24
N GLY A 288 -17.48 16.36 7.33
CA GLY A 288 -17.58 15.07 8.04
C GLY A 288 -16.84 13.95 7.32
N GLU A 289 -16.57 12.84 8.03
CA GLU A 289 -15.68 11.76 7.55
C GLU A 289 -16.12 11.15 6.23
N VAL A 290 -17.40 10.73 6.12
CA VAL A 290 -17.92 10.04 4.93
C VAL A 290 -17.89 10.93 3.68
N LYS A 291 -18.39 12.16 3.80
CA LYS A 291 -18.40 13.09 2.66
C LYS A 291 -16.99 13.52 2.27
N ALA A 292 -16.08 13.72 3.23
CA ALA A 292 -14.68 14.08 2.97
C ALA A 292 -14.01 13.02 2.10
N VAL A 293 -14.15 11.72 2.43
CA VAL A 293 -13.63 10.61 1.64
C VAL A 293 -14.18 10.64 0.22
N VAL A 294 -15.50 10.75 0.08
CA VAL A 294 -16.17 10.72 -1.23
C VAL A 294 -15.77 11.90 -2.10
N ILE A 295 -15.69 13.12 -1.53
CA ILE A 295 -15.25 14.31 -2.26
C ILE A 295 -13.81 14.13 -2.77
N LEU A 296 -12.90 13.66 -1.92
CA LEU A 296 -11.51 13.42 -2.30
C LEU A 296 -11.40 12.37 -3.42
N GLN A 297 -12.10 11.24 -3.28
CA GLN A 297 -12.11 10.19 -4.30
C GLN A 297 -12.71 10.66 -5.62
N LEU A 298 -13.87 11.30 -5.61
CA LEU A 298 -14.52 11.81 -6.82
C LEU A 298 -13.71 12.92 -7.50
N SER A 299 -13.08 13.81 -6.71
CA SER A 299 -12.19 14.85 -7.24
C SER A 299 -10.92 14.28 -7.92
N SER A 300 -10.56 13.02 -7.65
CA SER A 300 -9.45 12.35 -8.32
C SER A 300 -9.78 11.88 -9.73
N LEU A 301 -11.07 11.68 -10.06
CA LEU A 301 -11.51 11.09 -11.33
C LEU A 301 -11.18 11.94 -12.57
N PRO A 302 -11.39 13.26 -12.58
CA PRO A 302 -10.97 14.09 -13.72
C PRO A 302 -9.48 13.98 -14.04
N PHE A 303 -8.65 13.91 -13.00
CA PHE A 303 -7.20 13.75 -13.16
C PHE A 303 -6.82 12.34 -13.63
N LEU A 304 -7.55 11.32 -13.23
CA LEU A 304 -7.40 9.96 -13.74
C LEU A 304 -7.73 9.90 -15.23
N LEU A 305 -8.83 10.53 -15.67
CA LEU A 305 -9.21 10.61 -17.08
C LEU A 305 -8.25 11.48 -17.88
N LEU A 306 -7.76 12.60 -17.32
CA LEU A 306 -6.69 13.39 -17.94
C LEU A 306 -5.46 12.52 -18.22
N THR A 307 -5.01 11.75 -17.21
CA THR A 307 -3.90 10.79 -17.38
C THR A 307 -4.22 9.76 -18.46
N ALA A 308 -5.46 9.24 -18.52
CA ALA A 308 -5.87 8.21 -19.48
C ALA A 308 -5.76 8.65 -20.94
N TYR A 309 -6.16 9.87 -21.26
CA TYR A 309 -6.38 10.30 -22.63
C TYR A 309 -5.37 11.32 -23.19
N THR A 310 -4.54 11.95 -22.34
CA THR A 310 -3.53 12.90 -22.81
C THR A 310 -2.40 12.20 -23.56
N GLU A 311 -1.87 12.88 -24.56
CA GLU A 311 -0.66 12.47 -25.29
C GLU A 311 0.59 13.26 -24.85
N ASN A 312 0.43 14.17 -23.90
CA ASN A 312 1.50 14.97 -23.35
C ASN A 312 1.99 14.40 -22.00
N LEU A 313 3.27 14.06 -21.92
CA LEU A 313 3.90 13.48 -20.71
C LEU A 313 3.71 14.36 -19.47
N THR A 314 3.89 15.68 -19.61
CA THR A 314 3.77 16.62 -18.49
C THR A 314 2.35 16.66 -17.95
N LEU A 315 1.35 16.70 -18.85
CA LEU A 315 -0.06 16.65 -18.43
C LEU A 315 -0.43 15.30 -17.82
N ALA A 316 0.10 14.20 -18.37
CA ALA A 316 -0.08 12.87 -17.77
C ALA A 316 0.52 12.78 -16.36
N ALA A 317 1.73 13.32 -16.18
CA ALA A 317 2.40 13.37 -14.88
C ALA A 317 1.61 14.22 -13.87
N ILE A 318 1.17 15.42 -14.26
CA ILE A 318 0.33 16.29 -13.41
C ILE A 318 -0.98 15.59 -13.05
N GLY A 319 -1.67 14.98 -14.03
CA GLY A 319 -2.87 14.19 -13.80
C GLY A 319 -2.62 13.07 -12.79
N PHE A 320 -1.54 12.31 -12.98
CA PHE A 320 -1.16 11.22 -12.05
C PHE A 320 -0.89 11.75 -10.64
N LEU A 321 -0.14 12.84 -10.48
CA LEU A 321 0.17 13.42 -9.17
C LEU A 321 -1.10 13.79 -8.39
N PHE A 322 -2.00 14.55 -9.02
CA PHE A 322 -3.25 14.96 -8.37
C PHE A 322 -4.18 13.78 -8.11
N ARG A 323 -4.30 12.86 -9.07
CA ARG A 323 -5.08 11.62 -8.86
C ARG A 323 -4.54 10.82 -7.69
N GLN A 324 -3.23 10.61 -7.64
CA GLN A 324 -2.58 9.83 -6.58
C GLN A 324 -2.77 10.48 -5.20
N ALA A 325 -2.56 11.78 -5.12
CA ALA A 325 -2.71 12.56 -3.90
C ALA A 325 -4.15 12.53 -3.38
N LEU A 326 -5.13 12.88 -4.22
CA LEU A 326 -6.54 12.96 -3.83
C LEU A 326 -7.12 11.60 -3.47
N MET A 327 -6.85 10.57 -4.26
CA MET A 327 -7.38 9.23 -4.01
C MET A 327 -6.87 8.65 -2.68
N ASN A 328 -5.59 8.84 -2.37
CA ASN A 328 -4.98 8.26 -1.17
C ASN A 328 -5.17 9.13 0.08
N ALA A 329 -5.48 10.41 -0.05
CA ALA A 329 -5.78 11.29 1.10
C ALA A 329 -6.99 10.80 1.92
N GLY A 330 -7.91 10.06 1.32
CA GLY A 330 -9.05 9.45 1.98
C GLY A 330 -8.73 8.23 2.85
N ASN A 331 -7.60 7.55 2.63
CA ASN A 331 -7.28 6.28 3.28
C ASN A 331 -7.19 6.38 4.82
N PRO A 332 -6.50 7.37 5.42
CA PRO A 332 -6.47 7.53 6.87
C PRO A 332 -7.86 7.78 7.47
N ILE A 333 -8.71 8.53 6.76
CA ILE A 333 -10.07 8.84 7.20
C ILE A 333 -10.93 7.58 7.20
N GLN A 334 -10.87 6.77 6.14
CA GLN A 334 -11.57 5.48 6.06
C GLN A 334 -11.14 4.53 7.17
N THR A 335 -9.81 4.43 7.40
CA THR A 335 -9.25 3.58 8.45
C THR A 335 -9.73 4.04 9.84
N SER A 336 -9.69 5.36 10.11
CA SER A 336 -10.18 5.95 11.36
C SER A 336 -11.66 5.64 11.57
N LEU A 337 -12.49 5.86 10.55
CA LEU A 337 -13.93 5.58 10.59
C LEU A 337 -14.21 4.10 10.88
N MET A 338 -13.52 3.18 10.20
CA MET A 338 -13.65 1.75 10.45
C MET A 338 -13.28 1.41 11.90
N MET A 339 -12.12 1.90 12.38
CA MET A 339 -11.63 1.62 13.73
C MET A 339 -12.51 2.20 14.82
N SER A 340 -13.25 3.30 14.57
CA SER A 340 -14.20 3.90 15.51
C SER A 340 -15.52 3.10 15.65
N LYS A 341 -15.83 2.27 14.65
CA LYS A 341 -17.10 1.51 14.60
C LYS A 341 -16.95 0.05 15.01
N VAL A 342 -15.73 -0.44 15.24
CA VAL A 342 -15.48 -1.83 15.66
C VAL A 342 -14.84 -1.88 17.04
N ASN A 343 -15.14 -2.94 17.80
CA ASN A 343 -14.55 -3.15 19.13
C ASN A 343 -13.05 -3.38 19.08
N ASP A 344 -12.33 -2.97 20.11
CA ASP A 344 -10.87 -3.08 20.21
C ASP A 344 -10.36 -4.51 19.99
N SER A 345 -11.10 -5.52 20.43
CA SER A 345 -10.74 -6.94 20.29
C SER A 345 -10.71 -7.44 18.85
N VAL A 346 -11.34 -6.74 17.89
CA VAL A 346 -11.41 -7.12 16.47
C VAL A 346 -10.78 -6.10 15.51
N LYS A 347 -10.25 -4.98 16.00
CA LYS A 347 -9.59 -3.96 15.16
C LYS A 347 -8.46 -4.52 14.30
N GLY A 348 -7.62 -5.38 14.87
CA GLY A 348 -6.55 -6.05 14.13
C GLY A 348 -7.09 -6.92 13.00
N LEU A 349 -8.14 -7.70 13.27
CA LEU A 349 -8.80 -8.53 12.27
C LEU A 349 -9.47 -7.68 11.17
N ALA A 350 -10.12 -6.57 11.53
CA ALA A 350 -10.73 -5.64 10.59
C ALA A 350 -9.70 -5.08 9.61
N ASN A 351 -8.54 -4.65 10.11
CA ASN A 351 -7.44 -4.16 9.28
C ASN A 351 -6.90 -5.27 8.35
N SER A 352 -6.69 -6.48 8.88
CA SER A 352 -6.19 -7.61 8.09
C SER A 352 -7.16 -8.01 6.99
N ILE A 353 -8.47 -8.05 7.25
CA ILE A 353 -9.50 -8.34 6.24
C ILE A 353 -9.50 -7.26 5.15
N ASN A 354 -9.45 -5.98 5.54
CA ASN A 354 -9.38 -4.87 4.57
C ASN A 354 -8.16 -4.97 3.65
N GLN A 355 -7.00 -5.23 4.21
CA GLN A 355 -5.76 -5.43 3.45
C GLN A 355 -5.85 -6.67 2.55
N MET A 356 -6.41 -7.77 3.06
CA MET A 356 -6.60 -9.01 2.32
C MET A 356 -7.47 -8.81 1.08
N VAL A 357 -8.64 -8.19 1.23
CA VAL A 357 -9.56 -7.99 0.09
C VAL A 357 -9.01 -7.00 -0.93
N PHE A 358 -8.24 -5.98 -0.50
CA PHE A 358 -7.53 -5.09 -1.41
C PHE A 358 -6.51 -5.85 -2.27
N ASN A 359 -5.71 -6.71 -1.65
CA ASN A 359 -4.75 -7.56 -2.36
C ASN A 359 -5.44 -8.60 -3.27
N LEU A 360 -6.62 -9.11 -2.90
CA LEU A 360 -7.42 -9.96 -3.78
C LEU A 360 -7.85 -9.21 -5.06
N GLY A 361 -8.21 -7.93 -4.93
CA GLY A 361 -8.49 -7.07 -6.09
C GLY A 361 -7.28 -7.00 -7.05
N TRP A 362 -6.10 -6.78 -6.52
CA TRP A 362 -4.86 -6.78 -7.31
C TRP A 362 -4.57 -8.15 -7.94
N ALA A 363 -4.78 -9.22 -7.19
CA ALA A 363 -4.53 -10.59 -7.66
C ALA A 363 -5.36 -10.95 -8.90
N VAL A 364 -6.63 -10.55 -8.91
CA VAL A 364 -7.54 -10.87 -10.03
C VAL A 364 -7.28 -9.98 -11.25
N MET A 365 -6.91 -8.71 -11.02
CA MET A 365 -6.82 -7.71 -12.09
C MET A 365 -5.48 -7.69 -12.81
N GLY A 366 -4.45 -8.36 -12.33
CA GLY A 366 -3.15 -8.42 -12.97
C GLY A 366 -3.23 -8.87 -14.44
N PRO A 367 -3.66 -10.10 -14.70
CA PRO A 367 -3.80 -10.61 -16.08
C PRO A 367 -4.84 -9.85 -16.93
N VAL A 368 -5.88 -9.30 -16.30
CA VAL A 368 -6.92 -8.52 -17.00
C VAL A 368 -6.33 -7.22 -17.56
N SER A 369 -5.55 -6.48 -16.75
CA SER A 369 -4.93 -5.23 -17.18
C SER A 369 -3.98 -5.45 -18.36
N THR A 370 -3.04 -6.39 -18.21
CA THR A 370 -2.07 -6.70 -19.28
C THR A 370 -2.75 -7.25 -20.52
N GLY A 371 -3.78 -8.08 -20.39
CA GLY A 371 -4.56 -8.61 -21.51
C GLY A 371 -5.23 -7.51 -22.33
N ILE A 372 -5.83 -6.51 -21.68
CA ILE A 372 -6.44 -5.37 -22.36
C ILE A 372 -5.38 -4.55 -23.11
N VAL A 373 -4.24 -4.28 -22.48
CA VAL A 373 -3.16 -3.49 -23.12
C VAL A 373 -2.60 -4.20 -24.34
N ILE A 374 -2.42 -5.53 -24.27
CA ILE A 374 -1.97 -6.32 -25.42
C ILE A 374 -2.99 -6.33 -26.56
N MET A 375 -4.27 -6.45 -26.24
CA MET A 375 -5.34 -6.53 -27.24
C MET A 375 -5.57 -5.21 -27.97
N TYR A 376 -5.50 -4.08 -27.28
CA TYR A 376 -5.86 -2.75 -27.82
C TYR A 376 -4.67 -1.83 -28.03
N GLY A 377 -3.43 -2.27 -27.72
CA GLY A 377 -2.21 -1.47 -27.84
C GLY A 377 -2.04 -0.44 -26.72
N ALA A 378 -0.91 0.25 -26.71
CA ALA A 378 -0.53 1.15 -25.62
C ALA A 378 -1.51 2.30 -25.41
N TYR A 379 -1.99 2.94 -26.47
CA TYR A 379 -2.91 4.08 -26.30
C TYR A 379 -4.28 3.62 -25.76
N TRP A 380 -5.01 2.85 -26.53
CA TRP A 380 -6.38 2.45 -26.19
C TRP A 380 -6.41 1.45 -25.04
N GLY A 381 -5.41 0.57 -24.93
CA GLY A 381 -5.33 -0.39 -23.82
C GLY A 381 -5.27 0.31 -22.49
N TYR A 382 -4.35 1.25 -22.31
CA TYR A 382 -4.29 2.02 -21.05
C TYR A 382 -5.49 2.94 -20.88
N ALA A 383 -6.00 3.60 -21.93
CA ALA A 383 -7.19 4.43 -21.84
C ALA A 383 -8.42 3.65 -21.34
N ILE A 384 -8.64 2.44 -21.85
CA ILE A 384 -9.71 1.52 -21.40
C ILE A 384 -9.50 1.13 -19.94
N VAL A 385 -8.31 0.67 -19.57
CA VAL A 385 -7.98 0.25 -18.21
C VAL A 385 -8.21 1.38 -17.19
N PHE A 386 -7.75 2.60 -17.50
CA PHE A 386 -7.96 3.76 -16.65
C PHE A 386 -9.45 4.15 -16.55
N THR A 387 -10.22 4.03 -17.66
CA THR A 387 -11.66 4.32 -17.67
C THR A 387 -12.44 3.30 -16.83
N ILE A 388 -12.12 2.01 -16.93
CA ILE A 388 -12.70 0.99 -16.05
C ILE A 388 -12.37 1.30 -14.58
N THR A 389 -11.14 1.69 -14.29
CA THR A 389 -10.72 2.11 -12.94
C THR A 389 -11.52 3.32 -12.46
N ALA A 390 -11.71 4.34 -13.30
CA ALA A 390 -12.53 5.51 -12.97
C ALA A 390 -13.98 5.12 -12.64
N SER A 391 -14.56 4.21 -13.42
CA SER A 391 -15.91 3.69 -13.21
C SER A 391 -16.01 2.93 -11.88
N LEU A 392 -15.03 2.08 -11.57
CA LEU A 392 -14.98 1.36 -10.29
C LEU A 392 -14.81 2.31 -9.10
N TYR A 393 -13.98 3.33 -9.21
CA TYR A 393 -13.82 4.33 -8.17
C TYR A 393 -15.09 5.17 -7.97
N LEU A 394 -15.81 5.50 -9.04
CA LEU A 394 -17.12 6.14 -8.96
C LEU A 394 -18.12 5.25 -8.22
N ILE A 395 -18.23 3.98 -8.62
CA ILE A 395 -19.11 2.99 -7.96
C ILE A 395 -18.73 2.82 -6.49
N GLY A 396 -17.45 2.66 -6.19
CA GLY A 396 -16.95 2.53 -4.83
C GLY A 396 -17.25 3.76 -3.96
N SER A 397 -17.11 4.96 -4.51
CA SER A 397 -17.42 6.21 -3.81
C SER A 397 -18.93 6.37 -3.55
N ILE A 398 -19.78 6.02 -4.53
CA ILE A 398 -21.24 6.02 -4.36
C ILE A 398 -21.64 4.98 -3.32
N TYR A 399 -21.11 3.77 -3.41
CA TYR A 399 -21.34 2.73 -2.41
C TYR A 399 -20.94 3.22 -1.01
N PHE A 400 -19.76 3.80 -0.86
CA PHE A 400 -19.27 4.32 0.41
C PHE A 400 -20.20 5.41 0.96
N LEU A 401 -20.65 6.33 0.11
CA LEU A 401 -21.58 7.39 0.51
C LEU A 401 -22.93 6.83 0.98
N THR A 402 -23.52 5.92 0.22
CA THR A 402 -24.87 5.39 0.53
C THR A 402 -24.89 4.54 1.78
N VAL A 403 -23.90 3.66 1.94
CA VAL A 403 -23.82 2.73 3.07
C VAL A 403 -23.44 3.46 4.37
N PHE A 404 -22.37 4.27 4.33
CA PHE A 404 -21.81 4.83 5.57
C PHE A 404 -22.46 6.14 6.00
N LYS A 405 -23.18 6.84 5.11
CA LYS A 405 -23.99 8.01 5.52
C LYS A 405 -25.09 7.63 6.49
N SER A 406 -25.72 6.47 6.34
CA SER A 406 -26.74 5.97 7.25
C SER A 406 -26.17 5.52 8.61
N ILE A 407 -25.00 4.89 8.59
CA ILE A 407 -24.30 4.37 9.79
C ILE A 407 -23.73 5.50 10.66
N ASN A 408 -23.44 6.65 10.08
CA ASN A 408 -22.84 7.80 10.77
C ASN A 408 -23.87 8.83 11.28
N ARG A 409 -25.18 8.60 11.12
CA ARG A 409 -26.22 9.40 11.77
C ARG A 409 -26.18 9.12 13.27
N PRO A 410 -26.10 10.16 14.14
CA PRO A 410 -26.24 9.97 15.57
C PRO A 410 -27.62 9.36 15.86
N ALA A 411 -27.63 8.35 16.73
CA ALA A 411 -28.85 7.57 17.10
C ALA A 411 -30.03 8.40 17.60
N GLY A 412 -29.92 9.72 17.81
CA GLY A 412 -30.95 10.63 18.26
C GLY A 412 -31.77 11.35 17.18
N ALA A 413 -31.40 11.22 15.88
CA ALA A 413 -32.12 11.96 14.83
C ALA A 413 -33.38 11.27 14.28
N SER A 414 -33.64 10.02 14.70
CA SER A 414 -34.83 9.26 14.27
C SER A 414 -36.08 9.57 15.16
N THR A 415 -35.87 9.96 16.40
CA THR A 415 -36.98 10.23 17.34
C THR A 415 -37.55 11.64 17.24
N ALA A 416 -36.83 12.59 16.65
CA ALA A 416 -37.32 13.96 16.50
C ALA A 416 -38.34 14.16 15.37
N LYS A 417 -38.38 13.26 14.37
CA LYS A 417 -39.40 13.35 13.29
C LYS A 417 -40.75 12.71 13.62
N SER A 418 -40.81 11.80 14.62
CA SER A 418 -42.06 11.22 15.06
C SER A 418 -42.79 12.06 16.14
N ALA A 419 -42.07 13.02 16.75
CA ALA A 419 -42.67 13.93 17.75
C ALA A 419 -43.23 15.23 17.16
N GLN A 420 -42.97 15.52 15.86
CA GLN A 420 -43.58 16.68 15.17
C GLN A 420 -44.80 16.32 14.30
N SER A 421 -45.24 15.07 14.30
CA SER A 421 -46.42 14.61 13.56
C SER A 421 -47.53 14.09 14.51
N GLN A 422 -47.51 14.45 15.78
CA GLN A 422 -48.60 14.41 16.73
C GLN A 422 -48.87 15.84 17.24
#